data_4989289acaae3f8c3af57c96d4e6e40a
#
_entry.id   4989289acaae3f8c3af57c96d4e6e40a
#
_cell.length_a   1.000
_cell.length_b   1.000
_cell.length_c   1.000
_cell.angle_alpha   90.00
_cell.angle_beta   90.00
_cell.angle_gamma   90.00
#
_symmetry.space_group_name_H-M   'P 1'
#
loop_
_entity.id
_entity.type
_entity.pdbx_description
1 polymer ?
#
loop_
_entity_poly.entity_id
_entity_poly.type
_entity_poly.pdbx_seq_one_letter_code
_entity_poly.pdbx_strand_id
1 'polypeptide(L)'
;HAVSGFRLTMQNKAARKTGYGATKDPRSSSWASKNMGILGTVLLLFIVTHMANFWYQYKFGAVPWVQYTIDINSGDVLATAPAVLTDGAHMKPHELTQTDASGLTTKIVVVKDLYGVVKEAFRETWLVILYLIGMIALAYHLVHGFQSAFQTLGLRNPPYAGLIQSIGVWVFGIIIPL
;
A
#
# COMPACT_ATOMS: atom_id res chain seq x y z
N HIS A 1 -3.69 12.53 -11.63
CA HIS A 1 -2.32 12.79 -11.15
C HIS A 1 -1.26 12.22 -12.12
N ALA A 2 -1.33 10.94 -12.51
CA ALA A 2 -0.39 10.32 -13.45
C ALA A 2 -0.36 11.02 -14.83
N VAL A 3 -1.53 11.27 -15.43
CA VAL A 3 -1.65 11.96 -16.73
C VAL A 3 -1.09 13.38 -16.67
N SER A 4 -1.43 14.13 -15.63
CA SER A 4 -0.92 15.50 -15.44
C SER A 4 0.60 15.50 -15.22
N GLY A 5 1.13 14.58 -14.41
CA GLY A 5 2.56 14.42 -14.17
C GLY A 5 3.33 14.09 -15.44
N PHE A 6 2.81 13.16 -16.25
CA PHE A 6 3.42 12.80 -17.54
C PHE A 6 3.44 13.99 -18.51
N ARG A 7 2.30 14.69 -18.67
CA ARG A 7 2.19 15.86 -19.53
C ARG A 7 3.15 16.98 -19.12
N LEU A 8 3.23 17.29 -17.82
CA LEU A 8 4.16 18.28 -17.28
C LEU A 8 5.63 17.89 -17.50
N THR A 9 5.94 16.61 -17.33
CA THR A 9 7.30 16.08 -17.58
C THR A 9 7.70 16.29 -19.05
N MET A 10 6.79 15.98 -19.98
CA MET A 10 7.03 16.21 -21.43
C MET A 10 7.21 17.70 -21.74
N GLN A 11 6.32 18.56 -21.23
CA GLN A 11 6.39 20.01 -21.43
C GLN A 11 7.70 20.59 -20.87
N ASN A 12 8.08 20.19 -19.65
CA ASN A 12 9.31 20.64 -19.02
C ASN A 12 10.55 20.17 -19.77
N LYS A 13 10.53 18.94 -20.33
CA LYS A 13 11.63 18.41 -21.15
C LYS A 13 11.75 19.20 -22.47
N ALA A 14 10.65 19.52 -23.10
CA ALA A 14 10.62 20.31 -24.35
C ALA A 14 11.05 21.77 -24.14
N ALA A 15 10.68 22.38 -23.01
CA ALA A 15 11.02 23.76 -22.68
C ALA A 15 12.51 23.97 -22.30
N ARG A 16 13.24 22.91 -21.98
CA ARG A 16 14.65 22.99 -21.54
C ARG A 16 15.62 22.82 -22.67
N LYS A 17 16.54 23.78 -22.80
CA LYS A 17 17.69 23.70 -23.71
C LYS A 17 18.85 22.85 -23.16
N THR A 18 18.95 22.72 -21.81
CA THR A 18 20.02 21.98 -21.12
C THR A 18 19.42 20.99 -20.09
N GLY A 19 19.98 19.77 -20.02
CA GLY A 19 19.52 18.74 -19.08
C GLY A 19 19.89 19.05 -17.62
N TYR A 20 19.26 18.36 -16.67
CA TYR A 20 19.50 18.51 -15.23
C TYR A 20 20.94 18.25 -14.78
N GLY A 21 21.73 17.49 -15.55
CA GLY A 21 23.12 17.18 -15.24
C GLY A 21 24.11 18.32 -15.45
N ALA A 22 23.70 19.38 -16.18
CA ALA A 22 24.58 20.50 -16.51
C ALA A 22 24.70 21.55 -15.38
N THR A 23 23.77 21.57 -14.43
CA THR A 23 23.81 22.50 -13.28
C THR A 23 24.40 21.78 -12.05
N LYS A 24 25.66 22.06 -11.76
CA LYS A 24 26.40 21.53 -10.57
C LYS A 24 26.03 22.23 -9.25
N ASP A 25 24.98 23.03 -9.18
CA ASP A 25 24.60 23.67 -7.92
C ASP A 25 23.82 22.70 -7.01
N PRO A 26 24.45 22.19 -5.93
CA PRO A 26 23.83 21.26 -5.00
C PRO A 26 22.67 21.89 -4.21
N ARG A 27 22.52 23.22 -4.26
CA ARG A 27 21.47 23.95 -3.50
C ARG A 27 20.13 24.02 -4.22
N SER A 28 20.05 23.66 -5.52
CA SER A 28 18.87 23.97 -6.32
C SER A 28 17.71 22.98 -6.18
N SER A 29 17.94 21.68 -5.94
CA SER A 29 16.88 20.70 -5.71
C SER A 29 17.42 19.32 -5.28
N SER A 30 16.65 18.61 -4.42
CA SER A 30 16.99 17.26 -3.97
C SER A 30 16.94 16.25 -5.12
N TRP A 31 17.64 15.11 -4.97
CA TRP A 31 17.59 14.00 -5.92
C TRP A 31 16.15 13.53 -6.18
N ALA A 32 15.35 13.39 -5.12
CA ALA A 32 13.95 12.99 -5.20
C ALA A 32 13.12 13.97 -6.04
N SER A 33 13.33 15.28 -5.88
CA SER A 33 12.66 16.31 -6.68
C SER A 33 12.96 16.18 -8.16
N LYS A 34 14.24 15.92 -8.50
CA LYS A 34 14.68 15.75 -9.91
C LYS A 34 14.13 14.48 -10.55
N ASN A 35 13.92 13.43 -9.77
CA ASN A 35 13.49 12.10 -10.25
C ASN A 35 12.03 11.77 -9.90
N MET A 36 11.23 12.77 -9.51
CA MET A 36 9.84 12.55 -9.08
C MET A 36 8.98 11.86 -10.15
N GLY A 37 9.22 12.14 -11.43
CA GLY A 37 8.54 11.45 -12.53
C GLY A 37 8.84 9.96 -12.58
N ILE A 38 10.10 9.56 -12.34
CA ILE A 38 10.52 8.15 -12.28
C ILE A 38 9.92 7.48 -11.05
N LEU A 39 10.03 8.10 -9.87
CA LEU A 39 9.44 7.60 -8.63
C LEU A 39 7.93 7.42 -8.76
N GLY A 40 7.23 8.39 -9.37
CA GLY A 40 5.80 8.29 -9.62
C GLY A 40 5.42 7.16 -10.59
N THR A 41 6.27 6.89 -11.60
CA THR A 41 6.05 5.78 -12.53
C THR A 41 6.25 4.42 -11.85
N VAL A 42 7.31 4.28 -11.05
CA VAL A 42 7.54 3.07 -10.24
C VAL A 42 6.38 2.83 -9.28
N LEU A 43 5.91 3.87 -8.62
CA LEU A 43 4.75 3.79 -7.72
C LEU A 43 3.47 3.41 -8.46
N LEU A 44 3.23 3.94 -9.66
CA LEU A 44 2.08 3.56 -10.48
C LEU A 44 2.11 2.07 -10.84
N LEU A 45 3.26 1.55 -11.26
CA LEU A 45 3.44 0.12 -11.56
C LEU A 45 3.22 -0.73 -10.31
N PHE A 46 3.75 -0.29 -9.17
CA PHE A 46 3.51 -0.94 -7.87
C PHE A 46 2.01 -1.00 -7.53
N ILE A 47 1.29 0.11 -7.65
CA ILE A 47 -0.16 0.15 -7.37
C ILE A 47 -0.93 -0.79 -8.30
N VAL A 48 -0.62 -0.80 -9.61
CA VAL A 48 -1.28 -1.68 -10.57
C VAL A 48 -1.04 -3.16 -10.22
N THR A 49 0.21 -3.55 -9.91
CA THR A 49 0.51 -4.93 -9.51
C THR A 49 -0.11 -5.29 -8.17
N HIS A 50 -0.11 -4.40 -7.19
CA HIS A 50 -0.78 -4.59 -5.90
C HIS A 50 -2.28 -4.81 -6.08
N MET A 51 -2.94 -3.99 -6.90
CA MET A 51 -4.36 -4.14 -7.23
C MET A 51 -4.64 -5.46 -7.95
N ALA A 52 -3.79 -5.85 -8.91
CA ALA A 52 -3.95 -7.10 -9.65
C ALA A 52 -3.76 -8.34 -8.76
N ASN A 53 -2.75 -8.32 -7.90
CA ASN A 53 -2.42 -9.48 -7.06
C ASN A 53 -3.40 -9.69 -5.89
N PHE A 54 -3.97 -8.62 -5.34
CA PHE A 54 -4.81 -8.72 -4.14
C PHE A 54 -6.25 -8.30 -4.37
N TRP A 55 -6.50 -7.05 -4.77
CA TRP A 55 -7.87 -6.57 -4.92
C TRP A 55 -8.64 -7.28 -6.03
N TYR A 56 -8.02 -7.46 -7.20
CA TYR A 56 -8.65 -8.16 -8.32
C TYR A 56 -8.91 -9.64 -7.98
N GLN A 57 -7.94 -10.31 -7.35
CA GLN A 57 -8.11 -11.69 -6.90
C GLN A 57 -9.23 -11.81 -5.87
N TYR A 58 -9.30 -10.88 -4.92
CA TYR A 58 -10.39 -10.86 -3.93
C TYR A 58 -11.76 -10.70 -4.57
N LYS A 59 -11.90 -9.78 -5.55
CA LYS A 59 -13.20 -9.46 -6.17
C LYS A 59 -13.64 -10.48 -7.22
N PHE A 60 -12.72 -10.90 -8.05
CA PHE A 60 -13.01 -11.67 -9.28
C PHE A 60 -12.29 -13.02 -9.34
N GLY A 61 -11.29 -13.25 -8.51
CA GLY A 61 -10.52 -14.50 -8.48
C GLY A 61 -11.20 -15.60 -7.67
N ALA A 62 -10.74 -16.83 -7.87
CA ALA A 62 -11.18 -18.01 -7.14
C ALA A 62 -10.46 -18.16 -5.79
N VAL A 63 -10.57 -17.14 -4.93
CA VAL A 63 -9.97 -17.19 -3.59
C VAL A 63 -10.73 -18.19 -2.72
N PRO A 64 -10.05 -19.17 -2.09
CA PRO A 64 -10.68 -20.14 -1.20
C PRO A 64 -11.40 -19.44 -0.04
N TRP A 65 -12.42 -20.10 0.46
CA TRP A 65 -13.10 -19.66 1.69
C TRP A 65 -12.56 -20.42 2.88
N VAL A 66 -12.41 -19.73 3.99
CA VAL A 66 -11.94 -20.29 5.26
C VAL A 66 -12.94 -19.96 6.35
N GLN A 67 -13.13 -20.92 7.24
CA GLN A 67 -13.96 -20.82 8.44
C GLN A 67 -13.06 -20.74 9.67
N TYR A 68 -13.24 -19.68 10.45
CA TYR A 68 -12.63 -19.53 11.77
C TYR A 68 -13.68 -19.77 12.84
N THR A 69 -13.34 -20.60 13.83
CA THR A 69 -14.13 -20.76 15.04
C THR A 69 -13.41 -20.03 16.17
N ILE A 70 -14.02 -19.01 16.72
CA ILE A 70 -13.44 -18.09 17.70
C ILE A 70 -14.22 -18.21 19.00
N ASP A 71 -13.53 -18.37 20.12
CA ASP A 71 -14.15 -18.26 21.45
C ASP A 71 -14.47 -16.78 21.73
N ILE A 72 -15.75 -16.47 21.99
CA ILE A 72 -16.19 -15.09 22.24
C ILE A 72 -15.59 -14.54 23.54
N ASN A 73 -15.34 -15.38 24.53
CA ASN A 73 -14.88 -14.93 25.84
C ASN A 73 -13.39 -14.59 25.85
N SER A 74 -12.56 -15.42 25.20
CA SER A 74 -11.10 -15.21 25.13
C SER A 74 -10.66 -14.46 23.88
N GLY A 75 -11.44 -14.51 22.80
CA GLY A 75 -11.06 -14.00 21.48
C GLY A 75 -10.10 -14.94 20.72
N ASP A 76 -9.81 -16.11 21.26
CA ASP A 76 -8.88 -17.06 20.67
C ASP A 76 -9.50 -17.81 19.49
N VAL A 77 -8.70 -18.08 18.45
CA VAL A 77 -9.08 -18.93 17.34
C VAL A 77 -8.93 -20.39 17.76
N LEU A 78 -10.06 -21.05 17.99
CA LEU A 78 -10.09 -22.46 18.42
C LEU A 78 -9.82 -23.43 17.26
N ALA A 79 -10.34 -23.11 16.07
CA ALA A 79 -10.20 -23.95 14.89
C ALA A 79 -10.21 -23.12 13.61
N THR A 80 -9.48 -23.61 12.61
CA THR A 80 -9.49 -23.07 11.24
C THR A 80 -9.68 -24.24 10.29
N ALA A 81 -10.69 -24.14 9.42
CA ALA A 81 -11.00 -25.17 8.43
C ALA A 81 -11.35 -24.55 7.08
N PRO A 82 -11.09 -25.27 5.95
CA PRO A 82 -11.64 -24.85 4.67
C PRO A 82 -13.17 -24.81 4.76
N ALA A 83 -13.78 -23.70 4.31
CA ALA A 83 -15.23 -23.65 4.25
C ALA A 83 -15.71 -24.48 3.07
N VAL A 84 -16.47 -25.55 3.35
CA VAL A 84 -17.08 -26.39 2.33
C VAL A 84 -18.33 -25.71 1.81
N LEU A 85 -18.33 -25.38 0.52
CA LEU A 85 -19.49 -24.82 -0.16
C LEU A 85 -20.51 -25.96 -0.40
N THR A 86 -21.57 -26.02 0.40
CA THR A 86 -22.64 -26.98 0.20
C THR A 86 -23.64 -26.59 -0.87
N ASP A 87 -23.64 -25.33 -1.29
CA ASP A 87 -24.48 -24.80 -2.37
C ASP A 87 -23.66 -23.89 -3.27
N GLY A 88 -23.82 -24.03 -4.60
CA GLY A 88 -23.18 -23.20 -5.62
C GLY A 88 -23.59 -21.73 -5.62
N ALA A 89 -24.16 -21.24 -4.53
CA ALA A 89 -24.56 -19.87 -4.31
C ALA A 89 -23.32 -18.97 -4.04
N HIS A 90 -23.39 -17.76 -4.51
CA HIS A 90 -22.41 -16.70 -4.25
C HIS A 90 -22.26 -16.49 -2.73
N MET A 91 -21.25 -17.14 -2.14
CA MET A 91 -20.98 -17.01 -0.72
C MET A 91 -20.62 -15.56 -0.41
N LYS A 92 -21.25 -15.00 0.60
CA LYS A 92 -20.88 -13.71 1.19
C LYS A 92 -20.21 -13.98 2.52
N PRO A 93 -19.27 -13.14 2.95
CA PRO A 93 -18.74 -13.20 4.31
C PRO A 93 -19.93 -13.21 5.30
N HIS A 94 -19.96 -14.15 6.21
CA HIS A 94 -21.00 -14.23 7.22
C HIS A 94 -20.44 -14.69 8.56
N GLU A 95 -21.16 -14.36 9.60
CA GLU A 95 -20.84 -14.69 10.97
C GLU A 95 -22.03 -15.41 11.60
N LEU A 96 -21.75 -16.48 12.31
CA LEU A 96 -22.73 -17.25 13.07
C LEU A 96 -22.24 -17.38 14.51
N THR A 97 -23.14 -17.19 15.46
CA THR A 97 -22.83 -17.45 16.87
C THR A 97 -23.51 -18.75 17.27
N GLN A 98 -22.77 -19.65 17.89
CA GLN A 98 -23.23 -20.94 18.33
C GLN A 98 -22.83 -21.17 19.78
N THR A 99 -23.79 -21.60 20.61
CA THR A 99 -23.53 -21.97 22.00
C THR A 99 -23.61 -23.49 22.12
N ASP A 100 -22.57 -24.09 22.61
CA ASP A 100 -22.49 -25.54 22.87
C ASP A 100 -23.27 -25.92 24.13
N ALA A 101 -23.60 -27.18 24.27
CA ALA A 101 -24.24 -27.75 25.43
C ALA A 101 -23.42 -27.57 26.75
N SER A 102 -22.12 -27.33 26.64
CA SER A 102 -21.22 -26.97 27.74
C SER A 102 -21.29 -25.50 28.17
N GLY A 103 -22.07 -24.65 27.46
CA GLY A 103 -22.15 -23.22 27.70
C GLY A 103 -21.03 -22.40 27.03
N LEU A 104 -20.15 -23.03 26.24
CA LEU A 104 -19.13 -22.33 25.47
C LEU A 104 -19.80 -21.65 24.27
N THR A 105 -19.69 -20.33 24.20
CA THR A 105 -20.22 -19.56 23.08
C THR A 105 -19.08 -19.28 22.07
N THR A 106 -19.25 -19.82 20.88
CA THR A 106 -18.29 -19.67 19.79
C THR A 106 -18.86 -18.83 18.66
N LYS A 107 -18.01 -18.02 18.02
CA LYS A 107 -18.31 -17.26 16.83
C LYS A 107 -17.67 -17.94 15.62
N ILE A 108 -18.47 -18.35 14.67
CA ILE A 108 -18.03 -18.91 13.41
C ILE A 108 -17.98 -17.77 12.38
N VAL A 109 -16.81 -17.50 11.83
CA VAL A 109 -16.57 -16.44 10.82
C VAL A 109 -16.13 -17.10 9.54
N VAL A 110 -16.91 -16.92 8.47
CA VAL A 110 -16.59 -17.44 7.14
C VAL A 110 -16.21 -16.30 6.23
N VAL A 111 -14.97 -16.31 5.74
CA VAL A 111 -14.39 -15.24 4.92
C VAL A 111 -13.49 -15.82 3.82
N LYS A 112 -13.18 -15.00 2.82
CA LYS A 112 -12.17 -15.37 1.84
C LYS A 112 -10.77 -15.40 2.46
N ASP A 113 -9.97 -16.42 2.15
CA ASP A 113 -8.61 -16.61 2.66
C ASP A 113 -7.61 -15.64 2.00
N LEU A 114 -7.67 -14.38 2.41
CA LEU A 114 -6.71 -13.38 1.96
C LEU A 114 -5.30 -13.62 2.49
N TYR A 115 -5.18 -14.22 3.67
CA TYR A 115 -3.88 -14.55 4.24
C TYR A 115 -3.15 -15.58 3.38
N GLY A 116 -3.84 -16.62 2.93
CA GLY A 116 -3.29 -17.61 2.02
C GLY A 116 -2.85 -16.98 0.70
N VAL A 117 -3.66 -16.07 0.13
CA VAL A 117 -3.31 -15.35 -1.12
C VAL A 117 -2.04 -14.52 -0.94
N VAL A 118 -1.92 -13.76 0.16
CA VAL A 118 -0.73 -12.96 0.46
C VAL A 118 0.48 -13.86 0.67
N LYS A 119 0.34 -14.90 1.48
CA LYS A 119 1.41 -15.85 1.79
C LYS A 119 1.95 -16.53 0.52
N GLU A 120 1.07 -16.94 -0.38
CA GLU A 120 1.47 -17.56 -1.64
C GLU A 120 2.14 -16.56 -2.58
N ALA A 121 1.60 -15.35 -2.71
CA ALA A 121 2.18 -14.29 -3.52
C ALA A 121 3.61 -13.95 -3.07
N PHE A 122 3.86 -13.87 -1.77
CA PHE A 122 5.19 -13.56 -1.23
C PHE A 122 6.17 -14.74 -1.18
N ARG A 123 5.81 -15.92 -1.66
CA ARG A 123 6.76 -16.99 -1.97
C ARG A 123 7.57 -16.68 -3.23
N GLU A 124 7.03 -15.87 -4.12
CA GLU A 124 7.68 -15.46 -5.35
C GLU A 124 8.72 -14.35 -5.07
N THR A 125 10.01 -14.69 -5.11
CA THR A 125 11.12 -13.77 -4.77
C THR A 125 11.09 -12.48 -5.60
N TRP A 126 10.76 -12.57 -6.91
CA TRP A 126 10.68 -11.38 -7.76
C TRP A 126 9.59 -10.41 -7.30
N LEU A 127 8.49 -10.94 -6.78
CA LEU A 127 7.38 -10.14 -6.27
C LEU A 127 7.79 -9.42 -4.97
N VAL A 128 8.48 -10.12 -4.07
CA VAL A 128 9.06 -9.51 -2.85
C VAL A 128 9.96 -8.34 -3.21
N ILE A 129 10.87 -8.51 -4.18
CA ILE A 129 11.76 -7.45 -4.65
C ILE A 129 10.97 -6.27 -5.22
N LEU A 130 9.95 -6.53 -6.05
CA LEU A 130 9.08 -5.50 -6.61
C LEU A 130 8.38 -4.70 -5.51
N TYR A 131 7.88 -5.38 -4.46
CA TYR A 131 7.23 -4.72 -3.33
C TYR A 131 8.20 -3.88 -2.51
N LEU A 132 9.41 -4.36 -2.25
CA LEU A 132 10.44 -3.57 -1.55
C LEU A 132 10.80 -2.29 -2.34
N ILE A 133 11.00 -2.40 -3.64
CA ILE A 133 11.25 -1.24 -4.51
C ILE A 133 10.06 -0.28 -4.48
N GLY A 134 8.83 -0.81 -4.56
CA GLY A 134 7.60 -0.03 -4.49
C GLY A 134 7.46 0.73 -3.18
N MET A 135 7.76 0.08 -2.04
CA MET A 135 7.72 0.71 -0.71
C MET A 135 8.77 1.82 -0.56
N ILE A 136 9.98 1.61 -1.07
CA ILE A 136 11.01 2.66 -1.10
C ILE A 136 10.57 3.85 -1.96
N ALA A 137 10.03 3.58 -3.15
CA ALA A 137 9.53 4.64 -4.02
C ALA A 137 8.35 5.40 -3.38
N LEU A 138 7.46 4.68 -2.67
CA LEU A 138 6.34 5.25 -1.91
C LEU A 138 6.85 6.17 -0.80
N ALA A 139 7.82 5.73 -0.01
CA ALA A 139 8.41 6.53 1.06
C ALA A 139 8.97 7.87 0.53
N TYR A 140 9.81 7.81 -0.51
CA TYR A 140 10.37 9.03 -1.12
C TYR A 140 9.28 9.93 -1.72
N HIS A 141 8.29 9.36 -2.38
CA HIS A 141 7.20 10.11 -2.99
C HIS A 141 6.34 10.83 -1.95
N LEU A 142 6.00 10.15 -0.86
CA LEU A 142 5.19 10.71 0.22
C LEU A 142 5.95 11.82 0.99
N VAL A 143 7.20 11.58 1.36
CA VAL A 143 8.04 12.59 2.06
C VAL A 143 8.18 13.85 1.21
N HIS A 144 8.49 13.68 -0.09
CA HIS A 144 8.61 14.82 -0.99
C HIS A 144 7.28 15.56 -1.18
N GLY A 145 6.20 14.83 -1.40
CA GLY A 145 4.86 15.40 -1.57
C GLY A 145 4.42 16.19 -0.35
N PHE A 146 4.62 15.64 0.84
CA PHE A 146 4.32 16.31 2.11
C PHE A 146 5.10 17.62 2.26
N GLN A 147 6.42 17.55 2.14
CA GLN A 147 7.28 18.75 2.26
C GLN A 147 6.96 19.82 1.21
N SER A 148 6.67 19.40 -0.03
CA SER A 148 6.29 20.29 -1.13
C SER A 148 4.95 20.97 -0.88
N ALA A 149 3.98 20.29 -0.27
CA ALA A 149 2.68 20.87 0.07
C ALA A 149 2.84 22.06 1.04
N PHE A 150 3.64 21.92 2.10
CA PHE A 150 3.92 23.03 3.04
C PHE A 150 4.66 24.19 2.38
N GLN A 151 5.55 23.90 1.43
CA GLN A 151 6.22 24.94 0.66
C GLN A 151 5.24 25.71 -0.24
N THR A 152 4.34 25.00 -0.90
CA THR A 152 3.32 25.61 -1.78
C THR A 152 2.32 26.48 -0.99
N LEU A 153 1.97 26.06 0.24
CA LEU A 153 1.08 26.80 1.13
C LEU A 153 1.78 27.99 1.83
N GLY A 154 3.08 28.21 1.60
CA GLY A 154 3.84 29.26 2.26
C GLY A 154 4.10 29.03 3.75
N LEU A 155 3.84 27.81 4.25
CA LEU A 155 3.97 27.44 5.66
C LEU A 155 5.38 26.99 6.06
N ARG A 156 6.31 26.93 5.11
CA ARG A 156 7.71 26.53 5.35
C ARG A 156 8.55 27.70 5.89
N ASN A 157 8.19 28.22 7.06
CA ASN A 157 8.97 29.23 7.75
C ASN A 157 10.16 28.59 8.54
N PRO A 158 11.29 29.31 8.71
CA PRO A 158 12.49 28.78 9.37
C PRO A 158 12.22 28.05 10.70
N PRO A 159 11.39 28.57 11.64
CA PRO A 159 11.15 27.89 12.92
C PRO A 159 10.41 26.55 12.78
N TYR A 160 9.61 26.35 11.74
CA TYR A 160 8.82 25.14 11.55
C TYR A 160 9.42 24.17 10.52
N ALA A 161 10.41 24.60 9.75
CA ALA A 161 10.99 23.79 8.67
C ALA A 161 11.58 22.47 9.18
N GLY A 162 12.25 22.48 10.33
CA GLY A 162 12.80 21.27 10.96
C GLY A 162 11.71 20.29 11.42
N LEU A 163 10.64 20.80 12.02
CA LEU A 163 9.51 20.00 12.47
C LEU A 163 8.79 19.33 11.28
N ILE A 164 8.49 20.10 10.22
CA ILE A 164 7.86 19.59 8.99
C ILE A 164 8.71 18.50 8.35
N GLN A 165 10.04 18.72 8.31
CA GLN A 165 10.96 17.72 7.77
C GLN A 165 10.97 16.44 8.61
N SER A 166 11.03 16.55 9.94
CA SER A 166 11.02 15.40 10.85
C SER A 166 9.71 14.62 10.76
N ILE A 167 8.56 15.28 10.79
CA ILE A 167 7.25 14.65 10.61
C ILE A 167 7.19 13.96 9.24
N GLY A 168 7.64 14.64 8.18
CA GLY A 168 7.69 14.07 6.84
C GLY A 168 8.46 12.76 6.78
N VAL A 169 9.66 12.72 7.37
CA VAL A 169 10.51 11.52 7.36
C VAL A 169 9.92 10.41 8.24
N TRP A 170 9.54 10.71 9.48
CA TRP A 170 9.08 9.68 10.40
C TRP A 170 7.71 9.12 10.02
N VAL A 171 6.73 9.97 9.73
CA VAL A 171 5.35 9.52 9.44
C VAL A 171 5.27 8.97 8.03
N PHE A 172 5.67 9.75 7.02
CA PHE A 172 5.47 9.40 5.62
C PHE A 172 6.62 8.60 5.00
N GLY A 173 7.82 8.66 5.58
CA GLY A 173 8.97 7.91 5.10
C GLY A 173 9.14 6.55 5.76
N ILE A 174 8.65 6.37 6.99
CA ILE A 174 8.86 5.16 7.78
C ILE A 174 7.53 4.52 8.18
N ILE A 175 6.67 5.20 8.93
CA ILE A 175 5.48 4.59 9.54
C ILE A 175 4.44 4.15 8.49
N ILE A 176 4.15 4.99 7.50
CA ILE A 176 3.13 4.67 6.49
C ILE A 176 3.58 3.59 5.51
N PRO A 177 4.85 3.56 5.01
CA PRO A 177 5.30 2.53 4.10
C PRO A 177 5.54 1.15 4.74
N LEU A 178 5.74 1.07 6.06
CA LEU A 178 5.89 -0.20 6.80
C LEU A 178 4.55 -0.82 7.17
#